data_aec66aa6a80c0c3b845464ea93175be3
#
_entry.id   aec66aa6a80c0c3b845464ea93175be3
#
_cell.length_a   1.000
_cell.length_b   1.000
_cell.length_c   1.000
_cell.angle_alpha   90.00
_cell.angle_beta   90.00
_cell.angle_gamma   90.00
#
_symmetry.space_group_name_H-M   'P 1'
#
loop_
_entity.id
_entity.type
_entity.pdbx_description
1 polymer ?
#
loop_
_entity_poly.entity_id
_entity_poly.type
_entity_poly.pdbx_seq_one_letter_code
_entity_poly.pdbx_strand_id
1 'polypeptide(L)'
;MKMKTRKNLKVLLFLLPILLFAVVFVYYPFVRNIVNSFSLVNAKGEIRGFAGLENYRYTYGRKDFPQALKHTLLIAAINVPATLIITISLALLANKRRRLSPLYETLFTMPMSVSMSAACMIFKSMFSPSVGIINYVFGLNLGWFESKETALAACLILTIWMGIGFDFLLMLSALRGIPSHIIEATRVDGISPLRRIFRVQIPLISPTIFYVFCTNFVLAMMTSAPMIIIMGVSAESSATNTLMSMMYQSGFSSSDYGLAAVLSITAFVLTLGFTILSFVFERKRVHYQ
;
A
#
# COMPACT_ATOMS: atom_id res chain seq x y z
N MET A 1 47.88 2.34 3.23
CA MET A 1 46.75 3.24 3.48
C MET A 1 46.20 3.90 2.21
N LYS A 2 47.04 4.44 1.29
CA LYS A 2 46.64 5.13 0.05
C LYS A 2 45.83 4.31 -0.97
N MET A 3 45.97 2.98 -1.02
CA MET A 3 45.28 2.12 -1.98
C MET A 3 43.80 1.87 -1.60
N LYS A 4 43.48 1.83 -0.30
CA LYS A 4 42.09 1.68 0.23
C LYS A 4 41.27 2.94 -0.04
N THR A 5 41.90 4.13 0.05
CA THR A 5 41.25 5.43 -0.18
C THR A 5 40.89 5.64 -1.66
N ARG A 6 41.79 5.22 -2.61
CA ARG A 6 41.49 5.28 -4.06
C ARG A 6 40.36 4.34 -4.50
N LYS A 7 40.23 3.14 -3.87
CA LYS A 7 39.11 2.23 -4.12
C LYS A 7 37.80 2.82 -3.63
N ASN A 8 37.79 3.41 -2.45
CA ASN A 8 36.60 4.05 -1.87
C ASN A 8 36.15 5.27 -2.69
N LEU A 9 37.10 6.06 -3.22
CA LEU A 9 36.79 7.21 -4.06
C LEU A 9 36.14 6.81 -5.40
N LYS A 10 36.59 5.71 -6.01
CA LYS A 10 35.97 5.18 -7.24
C LYS A 10 34.55 4.70 -6.96
N VAL A 11 34.31 3.98 -5.84
CA VAL A 11 32.97 3.55 -5.44
C VAL A 11 32.05 4.75 -5.19
N LEU A 12 32.57 5.79 -4.51
CA LEU A 12 31.81 7.01 -4.26
C LEU A 12 31.42 7.74 -5.57
N LEU A 13 32.35 7.81 -6.54
CA LEU A 13 32.09 8.38 -7.88
C LEU A 13 31.01 7.60 -8.65
N PHE A 14 30.98 6.27 -8.53
CA PHE A 14 29.93 5.45 -9.14
C PHE A 14 28.57 5.64 -8.48
N LEU A 15 28.54 5.86 -7.16
CA LEU A 15 27.30 6.09 -6.41
C LEU A 15 26.82 7.55 -6.50
N LEU A 16 27.70 8.49 -6.89
CA LEU A 16 27.39 9.92 -6.88
C LEU A 16 26.14 10.30 -7.68
N PRO A 17 25.89 9.80 -8.91
CA PRO A 17 24.68 10.15 -9.65
C PRO A 17 23.39 9.74 -8.92
N ILE A 18 23.33 8.52 -8.35
CA ILE A 18 22.16 8.05 -7.62
C ILE A 18 21.98 8.80 -6.30
N LEU A 19 23.08 9.13 -5.61
CA LEU A 19 23.05 9.92 -4.38
C LEU A 19 22.56 11.34 -4.64
N LEU A 20 23.05 12.00 -5.69
CA LEU A 20 22.58 13.33 -6.09
C LEU A 20 21.09 13.30 -6.42
N PHE A 21 20.66 12.30 -7.19
CA PHE A 21 19.25 12.13 -7.52
C PHE A 21 18.40 11.94 -6.25
N ALA A 22 18.83 11.09 -5.33
CA ALA A 22 18.16 10.88 -4.07
C ALA A 22 18.09 12.16 -3.23
N VAL A 23 19.19 12.93 -3.13
CA VAL A 23 19.21 14.18 -2.37
C VAL A 23 18.23 15.19 -2.97
N VAL A 24 18.23 15.38 -4.29
CA VAL A 24 17.40 16.40 -4.96
C VAL A 24 15.93 16.02 -5.00
N PHE A 25 15.61 14.75 -5.29
CA PHE A 25 14.21 14.35 -5.56
C PHE A 25 13.52 13.62 -4.41
N VAL A 26 14.28 13.17 -3.39
CA VAL A 26 13.71 12.50 -2.21
C VAL A 26 13.94 13.31 -0.95
N TYR A 27 15.21 13.57 -0.60
CA TYR A 27 15.52 14.21 0.68
C TYR A 27 15.16 15.69 0.71
N TYR A 28 15.43 16.43 -0.36
CA TYR A 28 15.11 17.87 -0.40
C TYR A 28 13.59 18.13 -0.29
N PRO A 29 12.69 17.47 -1.08
CA PRO A 29 11.25 17.65 -0.90
C PRO A 29 10.77 17.19 0.47
N PHE A 30 11.33 16.12 1.03
CA PHE A 30 10.98 15.64 2.35
C PHE A 30 11.31 16.66 3.45
N VAL A 31 12.55 17.19 3.44
CA VAL A 31 12.96 18.23 4.40
C VAL A 31 12.13 19.49 4.22
N ARG A 32 11.88 19.91 2.98
CA ARG A 32 11.02 21.06 2.69
C ARG A 32 9.60 20.87 3.21
N ASN A 33 9.06 19.65 3.11
CA ASN A 33 7.75 19.33 3.65
C ASN A 33 7.72 19.45 5.20
N ILE A 34 8.78 18.98 5.87
CA ILE A 34 8.94 19.20 7.32
C ILE A 34 8.97 20.69 7.63
N VAL A 35 9.73 21.50 6.92
CA VAL A 35 9.82 22.95 7.12
C VAL A 35 8.45 23.59 6.89
N ASN A 36 7.74 23.23 5.84
CA ASN A 36 6.41 23.76 5.52
C ASN A 36 5.39 23.49 6.65
N SER A 37 5.50 22.34 7.34
CA SER A 37 4.58 22.01 8.44
C SER A 37 4.70 22.94 9.65
N PHE A 38 5.85 23.60 9.81
CA PHE A 38 6.11 24.60 10.87
C PHE A 38 6.08 26.05 10.37
N SER A 39 5.74 26.27 9.09
CA SER A 39 5.81 27.59 8.46
C SER A 39 4.45 28.07 7.98
N LEU A 40 4.27 29.39 7.96
CA LEU A 40 3.18 30.03 7.21
C LEU A 40 3.56 30.03 5.74
N VAL A 41 2.86 29.27 4.93
CA VAL A 41 3.12 29.12 3.49
C VAL A 41 1.96 29.73 2.71
N ASN A 42 2.28 30.60 1.74
CA ASN A 42 1.25 31.20 0.88
C ASN A 42 0.82 30.23 -0.25
N ALA A 43 -0.22 30.61 -1.00
CA ALA A 43 -0.73 29.81 -2.12
C ALA A 43 0.27 29.61 -3.30
N LYS A 44 1.40 30.36 -3.31
CA LYS A 44 2.49 30.16 -4.28
C LYS A 44 3.55 29.19 -3.77
N GLY A 45 3.41 28.66 -2.55
CA GLY A 45 4.39 27.77 -1.92
C GLY A 45 5.59 28.50 -1.29
N GLU A 46 5.52 29.84 -1.09
CA GLU A 46 6.58 30.63 -0.47
C GLU A 46 6.34 30.72 1.04
N ILE A 47 7.42 30.56 1.80
CA ILE A 47 7.41 30.73 3.26
C ILE A 47 7.33 32.21 3.60
N ARG A 48 6.33 32.62 4.37
CA ARG A 48 6.11 34.00 4.84
C ARG A 48 6.53 34.22 6.29
N GLY A 49 6.64 33.14 7.07
CA GLY A 49 7.03 33.23 8.47
C GLY A 49 7.01 31.87 9.14
N PHE A 50 7.40 31.86 10.40
CA PHE A 50 7.37 30.65 11.24
C PHE A 50 6.01 30.55 11.97
N ALA A 51 5.33 29.42 11.81
CA ALA A 51 4.02 29.15 12.43
C ALA A 51 4.11 28.32 13.71
N GLY A 52 5.29 27.77 14.02
CA GLY A 52 5.43 26.86 15.16
C GLY A 52 4.51 25.64 15.01
N LEU A 53 3.68 25.38 16.02
CA LEU A 53 2.73 24.27 16.03
C LEU A 53 1.30 24.68 15.61
N GLU A 54 1.10 25.85 15.08
CA GLU A 54 -0.24 26.36 14.72
C GLU A 54 -0.88 25.53 13.62
N ASN A 55 -0.12 25.15 12.57
CA ASN A 55 -0.60 24.26 11.51
C ASN A 55 -1.05 22.90 12.05
N TYR A 56 -0.34 22.36 13.04
CA TYR A 56 -0.71 21.10 13.70
C TYR A 56 -1.99 21.24 14.51
N ARG A 57 -2.11 22.33 15.31
CA ARG A 57 -3.31 22.62 16.09
C ARG A 57 -4.52 22.81 15.18
N TYR A 58 -4.36 23.56 14.09
CA TYR A 58 -5.39 23.75 13.08
C TYR A 58 -5.82 22.42 12.45
N THR A 59 -4.86 21.63 11.97
CA THR A 59 -5.13 20.34 11.28
C THR A 59 -5.85 19.36 12.20
N TYR A 60 -5.35 19.18 13.43
CA TYR A 60 -5.93 18.21 14.37
C TYR A 60 -7.25 18.69 14.99
N GLY A 61 -7.52 19.99 14.98
CA GLY A 61 -8.80 20.59 15.40
C GLY A 61 -9.90 20.50 14.34
N ARG A 62 -9.59 20.10 13.11
CA ARG A 62 -10.60 19.96 12.04
C ARG A 62 -11.52 18.78 12.32
N LYS A 63 -12.81 18.97 12.02
CA LYS A 63 -13.86 17.94 12.22
C LYS A 63 -13.70 16.71 11.31
N ASP A 64 -13.07 16.88 10.14
CA ASP A 64 -12.86 15.82 9.13
C ASP A 64 -11.58 15.00 9.39
N PHE A 65 -10.62 15.52 10.15
CA PHE A 65 -9.36 14.84 10.45
C PHE A 65 -9.54 13.48 11.16
N PRO A 66 -10.32 13.33 12.24
CA PRO A 66 -10.50 12.05 12.92
C PRO A 66 -11.11 10.98 12.00
N GLN A 67 -12.01 11.39 11.11
CA GLN A 67 -12.63 10.48 10.15
C GLN A 67 -11.64 10.03 9.08
N ALA A 68 -10.83 10.92 8.52
CA ALA A 68 -9.78 10.58 7.58
C ALA A 68 -8.71 9.66 8.19
N LEU A 69 -8.32 9.91 9.43
CA LEU A 69 -7.42 9.03 10.18
C LEU A 69 -8.03 7.64 10.36
N LYS A 70 -9.31 7.57 10.79
CA LYS A 70 -10.05 6.31 10.94
C LYS A 70 -10.11 5.53 9.63
N HIS A 71 -10.45 6.18 8.52
CA HIS A 71 -10.51 5.53 7.20
C HIS A 71 -9.14 5.02 6.76
N THR A 72 -8.08 5.81 6.96
CA THR A 72 -6.71 5.39 6.63
C THR A 72 -6.32 4.12 7.38
N LEU A 73 -6.56 4.08 8.69
CA LEU A 73 -6.26 2.92 9.53
C LEU A 73 -7.15 1.72 9.18
N LEU A 74 -8.43 1.95 8.91
CA LEU A 74 -9.38 0.91 8.55
C LEU A 74 -9.04 0.28 7.19
N ILE A 75 -8.63 1.11 6.20
CA ILE A 75 -8.13 0.60 4.93
C ILE A 75 -6.91 -0.29 5.16
N ALA A 76 -5.94 0.15 5.92
CA ALA A 76 -4.76 -0.67 6.22
C ALA A 76 -5.13 -1.97 6.95
N ALA A 77 -6.02 -1.89 7.95
CA ALA A 77 -6.45 -3.04 8.74
C ALA A 77 -7.24 -4.09 7.96
N ILE A 78 -7.96 -3.71 6.90
CA ILE A 78 -8.73 -4.62 6.07
C ILE A 78 -7.93 -5.06 4.83
N ASN A 79 -7.32 -4.10 4.11
CA ASN A 79 -6.62 -4.36 2.86
C ASN A 79 -5.47 -5.34 3.05
N VAL A 80 -4.61 -5.09 4.04
CA VAL A 80 -3.38 -5.88 4.25
C VAL A 80 -3.70 -7.36 4.52
N PRO A 81 -4.52 -7.73 5.54
CA PRO A 81 -4.81 -9.14 5.77
C PRO A 81 -5.64 -9.76 4.64
N ALA A 82 -6.58 -9.03 4.03
CA ALA A 82 -7.38 -9.55 2.93
C ALA A 82 -6.51 -9.89 1.72
N THR A 83 -5.63 -8.97 1.29
CA THR A 83 -4.72 -9.22 0.17
C THR A 83 -3.77 -10.38 0.48
N LEU A 84 -3.20 -10.46 1.70
CA LEU A 84 -2.33 -11.56 2.11
C LEU A 84 -3.06 -12.92 2.08
N ILE A 85 -4.25 -13.00 2.65
CA ILE A 85 -5.02 -14.25 2.69
C ILE A 85 -5.35 -14.71 1.27
N ILE A 86 -5.80 -13.79 0.41
CA ILE A 86 -6.14 -14.10 -0.97
C ILE A 86 -4.89 -14.55 -1.74
N THR A 87 -3.79 -13.81 -1.67
CA THR A 87 -2.57 -14.10 -2.43
C THR A 87 -1.88 -15.38 -1.99
N ILE A 88 -1.82 -15.65 -0.68
CA ILE A 88 -1.30 -16.93 -0.17
C ILE A 88 -2.18 -18.08 -0.64
N SER A 89 -3.51 -17.94 -0.57
CA SER A 89 -4.45 -18.97 -1.02
C SER A 89 -4.30 -19.27 -2.50
N LEU A 90 -4.26 -18.23 -3.34
CA LEU A 90 -4.05 -18.36 -4.78
C LEU A 90 -2.68 -18.98 -5.11
N ALA A 91 -1.62 -18.57 -4.41
CA ALA A 91 -0.28 -19.11 -4.61
C ALA A 91 -0.19 -20.59 -4.21
N LEU A 92 -0.83 -21.01 -3.12
CA LEU A 92 -0.92 -22.42 -2.72
C LEU A 92 -1.67 -23.26 -3.76
N LEU A 93 -2.77 -22.73 -4.32
CA LEU A 93 -3.51 -23.40 -5.39
C LEU A 93 -2.69 -23.52 -6.68
N ALA A 94 -1.93 -22.48 -7.02
CA ALA A 94 -1.10 -22.40 -8.22
C ALA A 94 0.25 -23.13 -8.07
N ASN A 95 0.71 -23.42 -6.85
CA ASN A 95 2.02 -24.03 -6.60
C ASN A 95 2.18 -25.39 -7.30
N LYS A 96 1.11 -26.16 -7.38
CA LYS A 96 1.11 -27.42 -8.12
C LYS A 96 0.99 -27.15 -9.61
N ARG A 97 2.06 -27.40 -10.39
CA ARG A 97 2.05 -27.27 -11.85
C ARG A 97 1.01 -28.20 -12.46
N ARG A 98 0.11 -27.65 -13.25
CA ARG A 98 -0.95 -28.33 -13.99
C ARG A 98 -0.93 -27.84 -15.45
N ARG A 99 -1.65 -28.52 -16.34
CA ARG A 99 -1.71 -28.16 -17.76
C ARG A 99 -2.19 -26.72 -18.00
N LEU A 100 -3.10 -26.21 -17.16
CA LEU A 100 -3.64 -24.84 -17.24
C LEU A 100 -2.90 -23.84 -16.36
N SER A 101 -1.76 -24.21 -15.73
CA SER A 101 -0.99 -23.29 -14.86
C SER A 101 -0.65 -21.95 -15.53
N PRO A 102 -0.16 -21.92 -16.77
CA PRO A 102 0.16 -20.62 -17.41
C PRO A 102 -1.05 -19.70 -17.53
N LEU A 103 -2.23 -20.25 -17.80
CA LEU A 103 -3.45 -19.46 -17.98
C LEU A 103 -3.87 -18.77 -16.66
N TYR A 104 -4.07 -19.54 -15.58
CA TYR A 104 -4.52 -18.93 -14.33
C TYR A 104 -3.42 -18.12 -13.64
N GLU A 105 -2.14 -18.45 -13.80
CA GLU A 105 -1.04 -17.62 -13.32
C GLU A 105 -1.06 -16.25 -14.01
N THR A 106 -1.28 -16.21 -15.34
CA THR A 106 -1.45 -14.96 -16.10
C THR A 106 -2.68 -14.18 -15.61
N LEU A 107 -3.81 -14.85 -15.41
CA LEU A 107 -5.03 -14.19 -14.92
C LEU A 107 -4.84 -13.58 -13.52
N PHE A 108 -4.15 -14.28 -12.62
CA PHE A 108 -3.91 -13.77 -11.27
C PHE A 108 -2.88 -12.64 -11.23
N THR A 109 -1.94 -12.59 -12.18
CA THR A 109 -0.99 -11.48 -12.29
C THR A 109 -1.52 -10.29 -13.09
N MET A 110 -2.63 -10.44 -13.81
CA MET A 110 -3.22 -9.39 -14.66
C MET A 110 -3.43 -8.04 -13.95
N PRO A 111 -3.87 -7.99 -12.68
CA PRO A 111 -4.05 -6.70 -11.99
C PRO A 111 -2.82 -5.81 -11.98
N MET A 112 -1.61 -6.38 -11.86
CA MET A 112 -0.37 -5.58 -11.85
C MET A 112 -0.07 -4.88 -13.18
N SER A 113 -0.69 -5.34 -14.29
CA SER A 113 -0.48 -4.76 -15.62
C SER A 113 -1.44 -3.59 -15.92
N VAL A 114 -2.42 -3.37 -15.07
CA VAL A 114 -3.44 -2.31 -15.24
C VAL A 114 -3.01 -1.07 -14.47
N SER A 115 -3.05 0.10 -15.12
CA SER A 115 -2.80 1.35 -14.41
C SER A 115 -3.91 1.64 -13.38
N MET A 116 -3.56 2.29 -12.26
CA MET A 116 -4.54 2.65 -11.23
C MET A 116 -5.69 3.48 -11.78
N SER A 117 -5.42 4.42 -12.69
CA SER A 117 -6.47 5.27 -13.29
C SER A 117 -7.43 4.45 -14.16
N ALA A 118 -6.90 3.53 -14.98
CA ALA A 118 -7.75 2.65 -15.79
C ALA A 118 -8.58 1.71 -14.89
N ALA A 119 -7.99 1.13 -13.86
CA ALA A 119 -8.69 0.31 -12.89
C ALA A 119 -9.83 1.08 -12.19
N CYS A 120 -9.57 2.31 -11.75
CA CYS A 120 -10.61 3.17 -11.16
C CYS A 120 -11.80 3.39 -12.12
N MET A 121 -11.53 3.66 -13.40
CA MET A 121 -12.59 3.89 -14.40
C MET A 121 -13.37 2.61 -14.70
N ILE A 122 -12.68 1.47 -14.84
CA ILE A 122 -13.33 0.16 -15.03
C ILE A 122 -14.23 -0.16 -13.84
N PHE A 123 -13.71 -0.04 -12.62
CA PHE A 123 -14.50 -0.33 -11.42
C PHE A 123 -15.67 0.66 -11.27
N LYS A 124 -15.47 1.94 -11.58
CA LYS A 124 -16.57 2.92 -11.58
C LYS A 124 -17.70 2.49 -12.51
N SER A 125 -17.39 1.99 -13.71
CA SER A 125 -18.38 1.47 -14.64
C SER A 125 -19.02 0.16 -14.12
N MET A 126 -18.22 -0.79 -13.60
CA MET A 126 -18.72 -2.08 -13.10
C MET A 126 -19.66 -1.92 -11.90
N PHE A 127 -19.42 -0.93 -11.05
CA PHE A 127 -20.20 -0.63 -9.84
C PHE A 127 -21.25 0.47 -10.07
N SER A 128 -21.49 0.88 -11.33
CA SER A 128 -22.54 1.89 -11.64
C SER A 128 -23.92 1.37 -11.25
N PRO A 129 -24.77 2.21 -10.64
CA PRO A 129 -26.13 1.81 -10.23
C PRO A 129 -27.00 1.34 -11.41
N SER A 130 -26.92 2.04 -12.56
CA SER A 130 -27.82 1.84 -13.68
C SER A 130 -27.35 0.81 -14.71
N VAL A 131 -26.02 0.74 -14.96
CA VAL A 131 -25.43 -0.09 -16.03
C VAL A 131 -24.38 -1.05 -15.53
N GLY A 132 -24.10 -1.06 -14.21
CA GLY A 132 -23.02 -1.83 -13.62
C GLY A 132 -23.31 -3.32 -13.55
N ILE A 133 -22.40 -4.13 -14.08
CA ILE A 133 -22.51 -5.60 -14.10
C ILE A 133 -22.64 -6.21 -12.69
N ILE A 134 -22.05 -5.56 -11.67
CA ILE A 134 -22.09 -6.07 -10.29
C ILE A 134 -23.52 -6.07 -9.76
N ASN A 135 -24.23 -4.96 -9.90
CA ASN A 135 -25.64 -4.89 -9.50
C ASN A 135 -26.51 -5.89 -10.26
N TYR A 136 -26.27 -6.02 -11.57
CA TYR A 136 -27.03 -6.93 -12.42
C TYR A 136 -26.83 -8.41 -12.01
N VAL A 137 -25.58 -8.84 -11.86
CA VAL A 137 -25.26 -10.26 -11.55
C VAL A 137 -25.74 -10.67 -10.15
N PHE A 138 -25.62 -9.77 -9.17
CA PHE A 138 -26.01 -10.07 -7.79
C PHE A 138 -27.45 -9.65 -7.44
N GLY A 139 -28.21 -9.12 -8.40
CA GLY A 139 -29.58 -8.65 -8.15
C GLY A 139 -29.65 -7.50 -7.16
N LEU A 140 -28.60 -6.66 -7.09
CA LEU A 140 -28.48 -5.55 -6.15
C LEU A 140 -28.95 -4.25 -6.82
N ASN A 141 -29.40 -3.31 -5.98
CA ASN A 141 -29.70 -1.95 -6.42
C ASN A 141 -28.97 -0.95 -5.51
N LEU A 142 -27.63 -0.98 -5.57
CA LEU A 142 -26.77 -0.19 -4.70
C LEU A 142 -26.08 0.92 -5.49
N GLY A 143 -26.14 2.14 -4.96
CA GLY A 143 -25.30 3.25 -5.38
C GLY A 143 -23.94 3.17 -4.70
N TRP A 144 -23.08 2.26 -5.19
CA TRP A 144 -21.82 1.92 -4.54
C TRP A 144 -20.94 3.10 -4.19
N PHE A 145 -20.84 4.09 -5.08
CA PHE A 145 -20.02 5.29 -4.86
C PHE A 145 -20.83 6.51 -4.44
N GLU A 146 -22.16 6.42 -4.47
CA GLU A 146 -23.08 7.48 -4.09
C GLU A 146 -23.48 7.38 -2.61
N SER A 147 -23.47 6.18 -2.04
CA SER A 147 -23.74 5.93 -0.62
C SER A 147 -22.47 6.00 0.21
N LYS A 148 -22.53 6.72 1.34
CA LYS A 148 -21.43 6.81 2.31
C LYS A 148 -21.05 5.47 2.92
N GLU A 149 -21.98 4.52 2.96
CA GLU A 149 -21.79 3.22 3.59
C GLU A 149 -21.03 2.24 2.68
N THR A 150 -21.24 2.33 1.35
CA THR A 150 -20.66 1.40 0.38
C THR A 150 -19.42 1.93 -0.32
N ALA A 151 -19.24 3.25 -0.40
CA ALA A 151 -18.14 3.87 -1.15
C ALA A 151 -16.74 3.41 -0.68
N LEU A 152 -16.53 3.33 0.63
CA LEU A 152 -15.26 2.85 1.17
C LEU A 152 -15.03 1.37 0.86
N ALA A 153 -16.07 0.54 0.94
CA ALA A 153 -16.01 -0.88 0.60
C ALA A 153 -15.68 -1.09 -0.89
N ALA A 154 -16.29 -0.32 -1.79
CA ALA A 154 -15.99 -0.38 -3.22
C ALA A 154 -14.53 0.03 -3.53
N CYS A 155 -14.02 1.06 -2.87
CA CYS A 155 -12.60 1.45 -2.96
C CYS A 155 -11.68 0.35 -2.41
N LEU A 156 -12.05 -0.32 -1.31
CA LEU A 156 -11.29 -1.43 -0.75
C LEU A 156 -11.23 -2.63 -1.70
N ILE A 157 -12.34 -3.01 -2.33
CA ILE A 157 -12.38 -4.10 -3.32
C ILE A 157 -11.40 -3.82 -4.46
N LEU A 158 -11.39 -2.58 -4.99
CA LEU A 158 -10.46 -2.16 -6.02
C LEU A 158 -9.00 -2.28 -5.56
N THR A 159 -8.68 -1.74 -4.37
CA THR A 159 -7.30 -1.73 -3.88
C THR A 159 -6.78 -3.14 -3.54
N ILE A 160 -7.63 -4.00 -3.00
CA ILE A 160 -7.31 -5.43 -2.78
C ILE A 160 -7.04 -6.11 -4.12
N TRP A 161 -7.92 -5.93 -5.12
CA TRP A 161 -7.74 -6.52 -6.45
C TRP A 161 -6.43 -6.08 -7.09
N MET A 162 -6.07 -4.80 -7.01
CA MET A 162 -4.81 -4.27 -7.53
C MET A 162 -3.58 -4.88 -6.85
N GLY A 163 -3.65 -5.15 -5.54
CA GLY A 163 -2.56 -5.74 -4.76
C GLY A 163 -2.30 -7.21 -5.09
N ILE A 164 -3.33 -7.96 -5.54
CA ILE A 164 -3.22 -9.41 -5.76
C ILE A 164 -2.09 -9.76 -6.72
N GLY A 165 -1.95 -9.03 -7.84
CA GLY A 165 -1.08 -9.45 -8.95
C GLY A 165 0.38 -9.62 -8.55
N PHE A 166 0.99 -8.60 -7.98
CA PHE A 166 2.39 -8.62 -7.57
C PHE A 166 2.64 -9.53 -6.38
N ASP A 167 1.77 -9.46 -5.37
CA ASP A 167 1.89 -10.27 -4.17
C ASP A 167 1.75 -11.77 -4.45
N PHE A 168 0.83 -12.14 -5.36
CA PHE A 168 0.69 -13.51 -5.84
C PHE A 168 2.00 -14.03 -6.44
N LEU A 169 2.66 -13.22 -7.27
CA LEU A 169 3.91 -13.61 -7.91
C LEU A 169 5.02 -13.85 -6.90
N LEU A 170 5.13 -12.98 -5.89
CA LEU A 170 6.09 -13.14 -4.81
C LEU A 170 5.82 -14.39 -3.97
N MET A 171 4.57 -14.61 -3.57
CA MET A 171 4.18 -15.78 -2.78
C MET A 171 4.38 -17.08 -3.55
N LEU A 172 4.01 -17.11 -4.83
CA LEU A 172 4.20 -18.27 -5.69
C LEU A 172 5.69 -18.59 -5.87
N SER A 173 6.52 -17.57 -6.08
CA SER A 173 7.98 -17.73 -6.20
C SER A 173 8.59 -18.27 -4.91
N ALA A 174 8.19 -17.75 -3.76
CA ALA A 174 8.64 -18.23 -2.47
C ALA A 174 8.25 -19.70 -2.22
N LEU A 175 7.00 -20.08 -2.53
CA LEU A 175 6.54 -21.46 -2.40
C LEU A 175 7.29 -22.43 -3.33
N ARG A 176 7.59 -22.01 -4.55
CA ARG A 176 8.36 -22.79 -5.52
C ARG A 176 9.85 -22.84 -5.19
N GLY A 177 10.33 -21.91 -4.39
CA GLY A 177 11.69 -21.90 -3.87
C GLY A 177 11.96 -22.92 -2.76
N ILE A 178 10.91 -23.51 -2.16
CA ILE A 178 11.07 -24.55 -1.15
C ILE A 178 11.67 -25.80 -1.79
N PRO A 179 12.82 -26.34 -1.32
CA PRO A 179 13.44 -27.53 -1.85
C PRO A 179 12.50 -28.73 -1.85
N SER A 180 12.45 -29.49 -2.96
CA SER A 180 11.53 -30.62 -3.14
C SER A 180 11.70 -31.69 -2.06
N HIS A 181 12.95 -31.95 -1.65
CA HIS A 181 13.25 -32.95 -0.62
C HIS A 181 12.57 -32.69 0.73
N ILE A 182 12.35 -31.41 1.09
CA ILE A 182 11.60 -31.04 2.32
C ILE A 182 10.14 -31.48 2.17
N ILE A 183 9.54 -31.21 1.01
CA ILE A 183 8.15 -31.58 0.75
C ILE A 183 7.98 -33.10 0.67
N GLU A 184 8.95 -33.79 0.07
CA GLU A 184 8.96 -35.25 -0.06
C GLU A 184 9.11 -35.93 1.31
N ALA A 185 10.01 -35.47 2.16
CA ALA A 185 10.16 -35.96 3.54
C ALA A 185 8.83 -35.88 4.31
N THR A 186 8.10 -34.74 4.20
CA THR A 186 6.79 -34.62 4.86
C THR A 186 5.73 -35.59 4.33
N ARG A 187 5.86 -36.08 3.09
CA ARG A 187 4.97 -37.11 2.54
C ARG A 187 5.31 -38.50 3.07
N VAL A 188 6.61 -38.80 3.19
CA VAL A 188 7.08 -40.06 3.78
C VAL A 188 6.66 -40.15 5.25
N ASP A 189 6.73 -39.06 6.00
CA ASP A 189 6.27 -38.94 7.39
C ASP A 189 4.74 -38.99 7.54
N GLY A 190 3.97 -39.12 6.44
CA GLY A 190 2.51 -39.22 6.48
C GLY A 190 1.79 -37.89 6.90
N ILE A 191 2.48 -36.75 6.81
CA ILE A 191 1.90 -35.46 7.18
C ILE A 191 0.81 -35.06 6.18
N SER A 192 -0.41 -34.81 6.69
CA SER A 192 -1.55 -34.40 5.86
C SER A 192 -1.28 -33.08 5.10
N PRO A 193 -1.88 -32.89 3.92
CA PRO A 193 -1.63 -31.69 3.10
C PRO A 193 -1.87 -30.37 3.83
N LEU A 194 -2.94 -30.25 4.60
CA LEU A 194 -3.23 -29.03 5.38
C LEU A 194 -2.19 -28.80 6.47
N ARG A 195 -1.80 -29.86 7.22
CA ARG A 195 -0.77 -29.74 8.26
C ARG A 195 0.57 -29.34 7.65
N ARG A 196 0.90 -29.84 6.45
CA ARG A 196 2.11 -29.47 5.70
C ARG A 196 2.10 -27.99 5.31
N ILE A 197 0.98 -27.44 4.84
CA ILE A 197 0.84 -26.02 4.52
C ILE A 197 1.16 -25.17 5.77
N PHE A 198 0.46 -25.40 6.88
CA PHE A 198 0.56 -24.53 8.05
C PHE A 198 1.84 -24.76 8.89
N ARG A 199 2.40 -25.97 8.92
CA ARG A 199 3.56 -26.30 9.75
C ARG A 199 4.89 -26.30 9.01
N VAL A 200 4.87 -26.34 7.68
CA VAL A 200 6.10 -26.41 6.88
C VAL A 200 6.16 -25.29 5.86
N GLN A 201 5.19 -25.20 4.94
CA GLN A 201 5.27 -24.25 3.83
C GLN A 201 5.15 -22.79 4.30
N ILE A 202 4.13 -22.44 5.09
CA ILE A 202 3.93 -21.08 5.59
C ILE A 202 5.11 -20.61 6.46
N PRO A 203 5.63 -21.37 7.42
CA PRO A 203 6.83 -20.99 8.16
C PRO A 203 8.06 -20.77 7.27
N LEU A 204 8.29 -21.61 6.26
CA LEU A 204 9.43 -21.48 5.35
C LEU A 204 9.36 -20.23 4.46
N ILE A 205 8.16 -19.79 4.08
CA ILE A 205 7.97 -18.57 3.30
C ILE A 205 7.67 -17.34 4.18
N SER A 206 7.77 -17.46 5.50
CA SER A 206 7.47 -16.37 6.44
C SER A 206 8.28 -15.08 6.19
N PRO A 207 9.53 -15.07 5.69
CA PRO A 207 10.21 -13.84 5.31
C PRO A 207 9.50 -13.11 4.17
N THR A 208 9.01 -13.84 3.17
CA THR A 208 8.25 -13.25 2.04
C THR A 208 6.89 -12.74 2.51
N ILE A 209 6.20 -13.48 3.38
CA ILE A 209 4.93 -13.03 3.97
C ILE A 209 5.14 -11.73 4.75
N PHE A 210 6.20 -11.66 5.54
CA PHE A 210 6.52 -10.46 6.31
C PHE A 210 6.86 -9.27 5.39
N TYR A 211 7.66 -9.49 4.34
CA TYR A 211 7.95 -8.46 3.35
C TYR A 211 6.68 -7.91 2.71
N VAL A 212 5.80 -8.79 2.22
CA VAL A 212 4.53 -8.40 1.59
C VAL A 212 3.60 -7.70 2.59
N PHE A 213 3.58 -8.16 3.84
CA PHE A 213 2.83 -7.49 4.90
C PHE A 213 3.29 -6.05 5.12
N CYS A 214 4.60 -5.81 5.25
CA CYS A 214 5.16 -4.47 5.45
C CYS A 214 4.93 -3.57 4.24
N THR A 215 5.16 -4.06 3.03
CA THR A 215 4.96 -3.27 1.80
C THR A 215 3.50 -2.92 1.59
N ASN A 216 2.58 -3.86 1.78
CA ASN A 216 1.15 -3.61 1.68
C ASN A 216 0.65 -2.63 2.74
N PHE A 217 1.22 -2.67 3.95
CA PHE A 217 0.86 -1.69 4.97
C PHE A 217 1.26 -0.27 4.54
N VAL A 218 2.49 -0.09 4.06
CA VAL A 218 2.95 1.22 3.55
C VAL A 218 2.06 1.69 2.40
N LEU A 219 1.76 0.83 1.43
CA LEU A 219 0.90 1.16 0.28
C LEU A 219 -0.53 1.50 0.73
N ALA A 220 -1.10 0.77 1.68
CA ALA A 220 -2.43 1.04 2.21
C ALA A 220 -2.50 2.40 2.92
N MET A 221 -1.48 2.77 3.71
CA MET A 221 -1.39 4.08 4.36
C MET A 221 -1.26 5.23 3.36
N MET A 222 -0.66 4.98 2.19
CA MET A 222 -0.51 5.96 1.10
C MET A 222 -1.67 5.97 0.10
N THR A 223 -2.71 5.16 0.32
CA THR A 223 -3.83 5.04 -0.62
C THR A 223 -4.65 6.34 -0.67
N SER A 224 -4.71 6.93 -1.87
CA SER A 224 -5.48 8.15 -2.15
C SER A 224 -6.15 8.12 -3.53
N ALA A 225 -5.52 7.47 -4.52
CA ALA A 225 -5.94 7.52 -5.91
C ALA A 225 -7.40 7.06 -6.16
N PRO A 226 -7.89 5.93 -5.60
CA PRO A 226 -9.29 5.55 -5.78
C PRO A 226 -10.27 6.61 -5.26
N MET A 227 -9.96 7.20 -4.10
CA MET A 227 -10.78 8.23 -3.47
C MET A 227 -10.85 9.49 -4.33
N ILE A 228 -9.72 9.89 -4.91
CA ILE A 228 -9.63 11.10 -5.75
C ILE A 228 -10.24 10.87 -7.13
N ILE A 229 -9.92 9.74 -7.78
CA ILE A 229 -10.31 9.49 -9.17
C ILE A 229 -11.79 9.12 -9.28
N ILE A 230 -12.30 8.30 -8.37
CA ILE A 230 -13.68 7.79 -8.42
C ILE A 230 -14.64 8.80 -7.81
N MET A 231 -14.32 9.30 -6.61
CA MET A 231 -15.21 10.16 -5.83
C MET A 231 -15.07 11.65 -6.19
N GLY A 232 -13.95 12.02 -6.83
CA GLY A 232 -13.64 13.42 -7.11
C GLY A 232 -13.20 14.20 -5.87
N VAL A 233 -13.05 15.52 -6.05
CA VAL A 233 -12.54 16.45 -5.01
C VAL A 233 -13.70 17.20 -4.32
N SER A 234 -14.95 16.72 -4.44
CA SER A 234 -16.12 17.39 -3.88
C SER A 234 -16.29 17.17 -2.37
N ALA A 235 -17.05 18.05 -1.72
CA ALA A 235 -17.35 17.98 -0.28
C ALA A 235 -18.06 16.68 0.16
N GLU A 236 -18.73 16.00 -0.78
CA GLU A 236 -19.38 14.71 -0.56
C GLU A 236 -18.37 13.55 -0.40
N SER A 237 -17.12 13.74 -0.80
CA SER A 237 -16.05 12.76 -0.65
C SER A 237 -15.62 12.51 0.81
N SER A 238 -16.19 13.23 1.77
CA SER A 238 -15.88 13.03 3.21
C SER A 238 -16.08 11.58 3.69
N ALA A 239 -16.96 10.82 3.02
CA ALA A 239 -17.23 9.41 3.33
C ALA A 239 -16.04 8.46 3.09
N THR A 240 -15.12 8.84 2.21
CA THR A 240 -13.96 8.01 1.82
C THR A 240 -12.61 8.71 2.03
N ASN A 241 -12.60 9.94 2.57
CA ASN A 241 -11.39 10.68 2.77
C ASN A 241 -10.38 9.91 3.64
N THR A 242 -9.16 9.83 3.15
CA THR A 242 -7.98 9.35 3.88
C THR A 242 -7.04 10.52 4.17
N LEU A 243 -6.06 10.33 5.03
CA LEU A 243 -5.03 11.37 5.28
C LEU A 243 -4.35 11.80 3.97
N MET A 244 -4.06 10.84 3.08
CA MET A 244 -3.40 11.12 1.80
C MET A 244 -4.32 11.77 0.78
N SER A 245 -5.62 11.44 0.73
CA SER A 245 -6.56 12.14 -0.14
C SER A 245 -6.82 13.58 0.34
N MET A 246 -6.93 13.80 1.66
CA MET A 246 -6.99 15.15 2.23
C MET A 246 -5.72 15.95 1.96
N MET A 247 -4.54 15.35 2.09
CA MET A 247 -3.27 15.98 1.75
C MET A 247 -3.26 16.44 0.29
N TYR A 248 -3.68 15.57 -0.62
CA TYR A 248 -3.76 15.91 -2.04
C TYR A 248 -4.72 17.07 -2.31
N GLN A 249 -5.93 17.02 -1.75
CA GLN A 249 -6.92 18.09 -1.87
C GLN A 249 -6.40 19.42 -1.32
N SER A 250 -5.77 19.39 -0.14
CA SER A 250 -5.22 20.59 0.49
C SER A 250 -4.08 21.19 -0.32
N GLY A 251 -3.13 20.38 -0.78
CA GLY A 251 -1.96 20.85 -1.51
C GLY A 251 -2.24 21.26 -2.95
N PHE A 252 -3.04 20.47 -3.68
CA PHE A 252 -3.24 20.67 -5.12
C PHE A 252 -4.53 21.42 -5.46
N SER A 253 -5.60 21.28 -4.68
CA SER A 253 -6.87 21.94 -4.99
C SER A 253 -7.04 23.26 -4.23
N SER A 254 -6.62 23.29 -2.97
CA SER A 254 -6.78 24.47 -2.09
C SER A 254 -5.50 25.30 -1.94
N SER A 255 -4.36 24.82 -2.43
CA SER A 255 -3.03 25.45 -2.26
C SER A 255 -2.67 25.75 -0.81
N ASP A 256 -3.22 24.95 0.13
CA ASP A 256 -2.88 24.99 1.56
C ASP A 256 -1.74 24.03 1.85
N TYR A 257 -0.52 24.49 1.59
CA TYR A 257 0.69 23.68 1.77
C TYR A 257 1.03 23.39 3.23
N GLY A 258 0.60 24.24 4.17
CA GLY A 258 0.78 24.01 5.60
C GLY A 258 -0.03 22.81 6.09
N LEU A 259 -1.33 22.80 5.77
CA LEU A 259 -2.22 21.66 6.05
C LEU A 259 -1.77 20.38 5.38
N ALA A 260 -1.43 20.45 4.08
CA ALA A 260 -0.95 19.30 3.32
C ALA A 260 0.34 18.71 3.92
N ALA A 261 1.27 19.57 4.37
CA ALA A 261 2.51 19.15 5.01
C ALA A 261 2.25 18.42 6.33
N VAL A 262 1.38 18.93 7.20
CA VAL A 262 1.03 18.26 8.46
C VAL A 262 0.38 16.90 8.21
N LEU A 263 -0.56 16.81 7.27
CA LEU A 263 -1.23 15.54 6.93
C LEU A 263 -0.25 14.47 6.43
N SER A 264 0.68 14.85 5.54
CA SER A 264 1.68 13.92 5.03
C SER A 264 2.69 13.49 6.09
N ILE A 265 3.13 14.40 6.98
CA ILE A 265 4.01 14.04 8.09
C ILE A 265 3.29 13.14 9.09
N THR A 266 2.02 13.40 9.37
CA THR A 266 1.21 12.53 10.25
C THR A 266 1.14 11.12 9.67
N ALA A 267 0.81 10.97 8.37
CA ALA A 267 0.79 9.67 7.71
C ALA A 267 2.16 8.99 7.72
N PHE A 268 3.24 9.75 7.49
CA PHE A 268 4.61 9.24 7.54
C PHE A 268 4.98 8.71 8.93
N VAL A 269 4.71 9.47 9.99
CA VAL A 269 5.03 9.08 11.38
C VAL A 269 4.25 7.82 11.78
N LEU A 270 2.97 7.73 11.42
CA LEU A 270 2.16 6.54 11.68
C LEU A 270 2.71 5.31 10.93
N THR A 271 3.05 5.47 9.66
CA THR A 271 3.62 4.40 8.83
C THR A 271 4.98 3.96 9.35
N LEU A 272 5.85 4.90 9.70
CA LEU A 272 7.16 4.62 10.28
C LEU A 272 7.04 3.89 11.63
N GLY A 273 6.18 4.38 12.51
CA GLY A 273 5.93 3.77 13.82
C GLY A 273 5.47 2.31 13.69
N PHE A 274 4.51 2.07 12.80
CA PHE A 274 4.03 0.71 12.53
C PHE A 274 5.13 -0.17 11.91
N THR A 275 5.89 0.37 10.97
CA THR A 275 7.00 -0.36 10.35
C THR A 275 8.05 -0.76 11.37
N ILE A 276 8.46 0.16 12.25
CA ILE A 276 9.39 -0.14 13.35
C ILE A 276 8.84 -1.23 14.26
N LEU A 277 7.58 -1.13 14.66
CA LEU A 277 6.92 -2.16 15.47
C LEU A 277 6.92 -3.52 14.77
N SER A 278 6.62 -3.55 13.47
CA SER A 278 6.64 -4.78 12.67
C SER A 278 8.01 -5.45 12.67
N PHE A 279 9.10 -4.69 12.50
CA PHE A 279 10.48 -5.23 12.57
C PHE A 279 10.87 -5.72 13.97
N VAL A 280 10.34 -5.14 15.03
CA VAL A 280 10.55 -5.65 16.40
C VAL A 280 9.88 -7.01 16.58
N PHE A 281 8.68 -7.21 15.99
CA PHE A 281 7.99 -8.50 16.02
C PHE A 281 8.64 -9.55 15.11
N GLU A 282 9.20 -9.15 13.98
CA GLU A 282 9.89 -10.01 13.03
C GLU A 282 10.95 -10.87 13.70
N ARG A 283 11.84 -10.25 14.50
CA ARG A 283 12.96 -10.92 15.18
C ARG A 283 12.54 -12.13 16.04
N LYS A 284 11.25 -12.20 16.43
CA LYS A 284 10.73 -13.26 17.30
C LYS A 284 9.92 -14.34 16.54
N ARG A 285 9.48 -14.08 15.31
CA ARG A 285 8.48 -14.91 14.63
C ARG A 285 8.84 -15.32 13.20
N VAL A 286 9.78 -14.65 12.55
CA VAL A 286 10.20 -14.96 11.18
C VAL A 286 11.38 -15.92 11.20
N HIS A 287 11.28 -17.01 10.45
CA HIS A 287 12.32 -18.04 10.34
C HIS A 287 13.16 -17.74 9.10
N TYR A 288 14.35 -17.17 9.32
CA TYR A 288 15.37 -17.06 8.28
C TYR A 288 16.13 -18.39 8.21
N GLN A 289 16.28 -18.94 7.00
CA GLN A 289 17.09 -20.12 6.73
C GLN A 289 18.57 -19.79 6.75
#